data_7e41509e054d168f6b027afc8741cd2e
#
_entry.id   7e41509e054d168f6b027afc8741cd2e
#
_cell.length_a   1.000
_cell.length_b   1.000
_cell.length_c   1.000
_cell.angle_alpha   90.00
_cell.angle_beta   90.00
_cell.angle_gamma   90.00
#
_symmetry.space_group_name_H-M   'P 1'
#
loop_
_entity.id
_entity.type
_entity.pdbx_description
1 polymer ?
#
loop_
_entity_poly.entity_id
_entity_poly.type
_entity_poly.pdbx_seq_one_letter_code
_entity_poly.pdbx_strand_id
1 'polypeptide(L)'
;MAYALDYKPGEIMFSSNDTPAEEYAYANKIGATINLDDITHIDFLDKILDGKFPETMSCRYNPGGYFQLGTSIMDNPGDAKYGMTHDQIIEAFKILKSKGVKHFGIHSFLASNTVSNEYYPTLAKILFELAVELRDKTGADIKFINLSGGVGVAYKPEQTPNDIAV
;
A
#
# COMPACT_ATOMS: atom_id res chain seq x y z
N MET A 1 -8.27 15.24 -8.25
CA MET A 1 -7.28 15.72 -9.25
C MET A 1 -7.15 14.70 -10.39
N ALA A 2 -6.65 13.46 -10.20
CA ALA A 2 -6.47 12.48 -11.28
C ALA A 2 -7.74 12.27 -12.13
N TYR A 3 -8.91 12.10 -11.52
CA TYR A 3 -10.18 11.99 -12.23
C TYR A 3 -10.50 13.21 -13.12
N ALA A 4 -10.13 14.41 -12.68
CA ALA A 4 -10.31 15.64 -13.48
C ALA A 4 -9.28 15.80 -14.62
N LEU A 5 -8.29 14.92 -14.67
CA LEU A 5 -7.28 14.81 -15.73
C LEU A 5 -7.55 13.59 -16.63
N ASP A 6 -8.79 13.10 -16.65
CA ASP A 6 -9.27 12.00 -17.48
C ASP A 6 -8.57 10.64 -17.27
N TYR A 7 -7.93 10.43 -16.09
CA TYR A 7 -7.47 9.11 -15.70
C TYR A 7 -8.66 8.16 -15.53
N LYS A 8 -8.53 6.94 -16.02
CA LYS A 8 -9.56 5.91 -15.89
C LYS A 8 -9.63 5.40 -14.45
N PRO A 9 -10.78 4.90 -14.00
CA PRO A 9 -10.95 4.39 -12.63
C PRO A 9 -9.83 3.45 -12.18
N GLY A 10 -9.47 2.45 -12.98
CA GLY A 10 -8.41 1.48 -12.66
C GLY A 10 -6.98 2.04 -12.68
N GLU A 11 -6.78 3.26 -13.14
CA GLU A 11 -5.48 3.97 -13.14
C GLU A 11 -5.30 4.85 -11.90
N ILE A 12 -6.33 4.94 -11.05
CA ILE A 12 -6.32 5.76 -9.84
C ILE A 12 -6.26 4.85 -8.63
N MET A 13 -5.23 5.03 -7.81
CA MET A 13 -5.13 4.42 -6.49
C MET A 13 -5.34 5.49 -5.42
N PHE A 14 -6.30 5.26 -4.52
CA PHE A 14 -6.57 6.13 -3.39
C PHE A 14 -5.95 5.53 -2.13
N SER A 15 -4.99 6.21 -1.55
CA SER A 15 -4.29 5.81 -0.32
C SER A 15 -4.20 7.00 0.63
N SER A 16 -4.67 6.82 1.85
CA SER A 16 -4.68 7.84 2.89
C SER A 16 -4.64 7.17 4.27
N ASN A 17 -4.09 7.85 5.27
CA ASN A 17 -3.90 7.30 6.62
C ASN A 17 -5.00 7.77 7.60
N ASP A 18 -5.57 8.95 7.35
CA ASP A 18 -6.61 9.56 8.17
C ASP A 18 -7.73 10.03 7.23
N THR A 19 -8.55 9.07 6.83
CA THR A 19 -9.49 9.23 5.72
C THR A 19 -10.90 9.46 6.23
N PRO A 20 -11.49 10.66 5.99
CA PRO A 20 -12.90 10.90 6.28
C PRO A 20 -13.83 10.06 5.38
N ALA A 21 -15.05 9.86 5.86
CA ALA A 21 -16.04 9.00 5.19
C ALA A 21 -16.36 9.45 3.76
N GLU A 22 -16.46 10.76 3.56
CA GLU A 22 -16.76 11.34 2.24
C GLU A 22 -15.67 11.09 1.20
N GLU A 23 -14.41 10.99 1.60
CA GLU A 23 -13.31 10.68 0.70
C GLU A 23 -13.32 9.22 0.27
N TYR A 24 -13.61 8.28 1.18
CA TYR A 24 -13.83 6.88 0.83
C TYR A 24 -15.03 6.71 -0.10
N ALA A 25 -16.15 7.36 0.22
CA ALA A 25 -17.34 7.34 -0.63
C ALA A 25 -17.04 7.89 -2.03
N TYR A 26 -16.29 8.99 -2.11
CA TYR A 26 -15.90 9.58 -3.38
C TYR A 26 -14.94 8.69 -4.17
N ALA A 27 -13.91 8.12 -3.52
CA ALA A 27 -12.97 7.19 -4.15
C ALA A 27 -13.71 5.98 -4.76
N ASN A 28 -14.65 5.41 -4.01
CA ASN A 28 -15.50 4.33 -4.50
C ASN A 28 -16.39 4.77 -5.68
N LYS A 29 -17.00 5.96 -5.59
CA LYS A 29 -17.87 6.52 -6.64
C LYS A 29 -17.15 6.69 -7.98
N ILE A 30 -15.88 7.12 -7.95
CA ILE A 30 -15.07 7.29 -9.17
C ILE A 30 -14.40 6.00 -9.62
N GLY A 31 -14.56 4.89 -8.90
CA GLY A 31 -13.99 3.59 -9.21
C GLY A 31 -12.48 3.50 -9.00
N ALA A 32 -11.91 4.34 -8.14
CA ALA A 32 -10.50 4.24 -7.76
C ALA A 32 -10.24 2.97 -6.95
N THR A 33 -9.06 2.39 -7.11
CA THR A 33 -8.60 1.31 -6.22
C THR A 33 -8.34 1.88 -4.83
N ILE A 34 -9.11 1.44 -3.84
CA ILE A 34 -8.94 1.88 -2.45
C ILE A 34 -7.86 1.04 -1.78
N ASN A 35 -6.88 1.71 -1.18
CA ASN A 35 -5.86 1.11 -0.33
C ASN A 35 -6.17 1.39 1.13
N LEU A 36 -6.29 0.34 1.93
CA LEU A 36 -6.53 0.44 3.37
C LEU A 36 -5.21 0.48 4.14
N ASP A 37 -5.03 1.49 4.94
CA ASP A 37 -3.82 1.70 5.74
C ASP A 37 -3.82 0.88 7.03
N ASP A 38 -4.99 0.62 7.60
CA ASP A 38 -5.17 -0.11 8.85
C ASP A 38 -6.34 -1.11 8.76
N ILE A 39 -6.28 -2.19 9.52
CA ILE A 39 -7.33 -3.22 9.54
C ILE A 39 -8.68 -2.69 10.02
N THR A 40 -8.68 -1.71 10.92
CA THR A 40 -9.91 -1.07 11.44
C THR A 40 -10.67 -0.29 10.36
N HIS A 41 -9.98 0.12 9.30
CA HIS A 41 -10.60 0.77 8.16
C HIS A 41 -11.58 -0.14 7.40
N ILE A 42 -11.48 -1.47 7.55
CA ILE A 42 -12.43 -2.40 6.92
C ILE A 42 -13.84 -2.18 7.46
N ASP A 43 -14.00 -2.16 8.78
CA ASP A 43 -15.31 -1.94 9.42
C ASP A 43 -15.84 -0.53 9.19
N PHE A 44 -14.93 0.45 9.11
CA PHE A 44 -15.29 1.82 8.79
C PHE A 44 -15.82 1.94 7.36
N LEU A 45 -15.11 1.34 6.40
CA LEU A 45 -15.50 1.32 4.99
C LEU A 45 -16.80 0.53 4.77
N ASP A 46 -17.01 -0.56 5.51
CA ASP A 46 -18.23 -1.37 5.45
C ASP A 46 -19.48 -0.54 5.74
N LYS A 47 -19.41 0.30 6.76
CA LYS A 47 -20.50 1.22 7.11
C LYS A 47 -20.73 2.29 6.05
N ILE A 48 -19.68 2.80 5.42
CA ILE A 48 -19.77 3.83 4.38
C ILE A 48 -20.38 3.28 3.10
N LEU A 49 -20.01 2.04 2.73
CA LEU A 49 -20.42 1.41 1.48
C LEU A 49 -21.65 0.51 1.62
N ASP A 50 -22.28 0.45 2.79
CA ASP A 50 -23.43 -0.41 3.07
C ASP A 50 -23.15 -1.88 2.65
N GLY A 51 -21.99 -2.40 3.00
CA GLY A 51 -21.54 -3.75 2.70
C GLY A 51 -21.12 -4.00 1.24
N LYS A 52 -21.16 -2.99 0.37
CA LYS A 52 -20.90 -3.15 -1.07
C LYS A 52 -19.46 -2.81 -1.41
N PHE A 53 -18.53 -3.69 -1.10
CA PHE A 53 -17.13 -3.50 -1.41
C PHE A 53 -16.84 -3.55 -2.91
N PRO A 54 -15.85 -2.75 -3.41
CA PRO A 54 -15.35 -2.90 -4.77
C PRO A 54 -14.70 -4.28 -4.98
N GLU A 55 -14.72 -4.76 -6.22
CA GLU A 55 -14.10 -6.05 -6.54
C GLU A 55 -12.58 -6.07 -6.36
N THR A 56 -11.94 -4.92 -6.48
CA THR A 56 -10.48 -4.76 -6.34
C THR A 56 -10.14 -3.82 -5.21
N MET A 57 -9.35 -4.28 -4.25
CA MET A 57 -8.87 -3.49 -3.12
C MET A 57 -7.40 -3.75 -2.83
N SER A 58 -6.77 -2.85 -2.11
CA SER A 58 -5.37 -2.96 -1.67
C SER A 58 -5.26 -2.76 -0.16
N CYS A 59 -4.24 -3.36 0.44
CA CYS A 59 -3.87 -3.13 1.84
C CYS A 59 -2.41 -2.70 1.92
N ARG A 60 -2.13 -1.75 2.83
CA ARG A 60 -0.78 -1.32 3.13
C ARG A 60 -0.14 -2.24 4.14
N TYR A 61 1.02 -2.76 3.78
CA TYR A 61 1.85 -3.59 4.63
C TYR A 61 2.97 -2.80 5.29
N ASN A 62 3.20 -3.07 6.58
CA ASN A 62 4.37 -2.62 7.32
C ASN A 62 5.16 -3.85 7.80
N PRO A 63 6.37 -4.11 7.27
CA PRO A 63 7.18 -5.28 7.64
C PRO A 63 7.75 -5.21 9.06
N GLY A 64 7.58 -4.11 9.77
CA GLY A 64 8.13 -3.93 11.11
C GLY A 64 9.65 -3.77 11.12
N GLY A 65 10.28 -4.03 12.25
CA GLY A 65 11.72 -3.81 12.50
C GLY A 65 12.70 -4.64 11.67
N TYR A 66 12.22 -5.47 10.74
CA TYR A 66 13.07 -6.27 9.84
C TYR A 66 13.62 -5.48 8.64
N PHE A 67 13.17 -4.25 8.45
CA PHE A 67 13.58 -3.41 7.34
C PHE A 67 14.40 -2.21 7.83
N GLN A 68 15.72 -2.33 7.81
CA GLN A 68 16.66 -1.25 8.16
C GLN A 68 17.61 -1.01 6.99
N LEU A 69 17.42 0.06 6.26
CA LEU A 69 18.36 0.56 5.25
C LEU A 69 18.69 2.04 5.53
N GLY A 70 19.33 2.32 6.65
CA GLY A 70 20.16 3.48 6.93
C GLY A 70 19.73 4.89 6.46
N THR A 71 18.43 5.18 6.32
CA THR A 71 17.94 6.50 5.96
C THR A 71 17.13 7.10 7.11
N SER A 72 17.46 8.31 7.51
CA SER A 72 17.07 8.94 8.79
C SER A 72 15.63 9.43 8.93
N ILE A 73 14.72 9.18 7.98
CA ILE A 73 13.37 9.74 8.01
C ILE A 73 12.28 8.71 8.33
N MET A 74 12.54 7.41 8.15
CA MET A 74 11.66 6.33 8.57
C MET A 74 12.48 5.09 8.95
N ASP A 75 13.48 5.28 9.81
CA ASP A 75 14.53 4.29 10.11
C ASP A 75 14.06 3.07 10.90
N ASN A 76 12.83 3.08 11.41
CA ASN A 76 12.25 1.98 12.15
C ASN A 76 10.80 1.71 11.70
N PRO A 77 10.56 0.80 10.73
CA PRO A 77 9.20 0.36 10.44
C PRO A 77 8.47 -0.18 11.68
N GLY A 78 9.19 -0.66 12.70
CA GLY A 78 8.64 -1.06 13.98
C GLY A 78 8.01 0.09 14.78
N ASP A 79 8.47 1.32 14.57
CA ASP A 79 7.95 2.54 15.20
C ASP A 79 6.97 3.28 14.28
N ALA A 80 6.82 2.85 13.03
CA ALA A 80 5.92 3.46 12.06
C ALA A 80 4.46 3.16 12.43
N LYS A 81 3.62 4.21 12.40
CA LYS A 81 2.19 4.13 12.73
C LYS A 81 1.34 3.56 11.60
N TYR A 82 1.90 3.45 10.40
CA TYR A 82 1.16 3.23 9.16
C TYR A 82 1.40 1.86 8.59
N GLY A 83 0.33 1.28 8.07
CA GLY A 83 0.34 -0.05 7.47
C GLY A 83 0.04 -1.16 8.47
N MET A 84 -0.51 -2.24 7.95
CA MET A 84 -0.87 -3.44 8.71
C MET A 84 0.37 -4.28 9.03
N THR A 85 0.43 -4.83 10.23
CA THR A 85 1.41 -5.86 10.59
C THR A 85 1.19 -7.13 9.77
N HIS A 86 2.13 -8.07 9.87
CA HIS A 86 2.05 -9.34 9.17
C HIS A 86 0.75 -10.11 9.48
N ASP A 87 0.38 -10.24 10.75
CA ASP A 87 -0.85 -10.96 11.13
C ASP A 87 -2.10 -10.18 10.72
N GLN A 88 -2.07 -8.85 10.85
CA GLN A 88 -3.20 -8.00 10.45
C GLN A 88 -3.48 -8.07 8.94
N ILE A 89 -2.46 -8.09 8.08
CA ILE A 89 -2.69 -8.14 6.63
C ILE A 89 -3.26 -9.48 6.19
N ILE A 90 -2.83 -10.59 6.81
CA ILE A 90 -3.41 -11.91 6.55
C ILE A 90 -4.90 -11.93 6.95
N GLU A 91 -5.23 -11.38 8.12
CA GLU A 91 -6.61 -11.32 8.60
C GLU A 91 -7.45 -10.37 7.75
N ALA A 92 -6.92 -9.20 7.37
CA ALA A 92 -7.58 -8.25 6.50
C ALA A 92 -7.96 -8.87 5.15
N PHE A 93 -7.06 -9.65 4.54
CA PHE A 93 -7.34 -10.34 3.28
C PHE A 93 -8.46 -11.38 3.41
N LYS A 94 -8.51 -12.12 4.52
CA LYS A 94 -9.62 -13.06 4.78
C LYS A 94 -10.95 -12.33 4.94
N ILE A 95 -10.97 -11.25 5.73
CA ILE A 95 -12.18 -10.45 5.96
C ILE A 95 -12.67 -9.83 4.64
N LEU A 96 -11.79 -9.16 3.89
CA LEU A 96 -12.14 -8.54 2.62
C LEU A 96 -12.66 -9.56 1.60
N LYS A 97 -12.03 -10.74 1.54
CA LYS A 97 -12.50 -11.84 0.69
C LYS A 97 -13.91 -12.31 1.09
N SER A 98 -14.20 -12.44 2.39
CA SER A 98 -15.55 -12.78 2.87
C SER A 98 -16.58 -11.72 2.55
N LYS A 99 -16.17 -10.47 2.39
CA LYS A 99 -17.01 -9.33 1.96
C LYS A 99 -17.15 -9.19 0.43
N GLY A 100 -16.61 -10.13 -0.34
CA GLY A 100 -16.80 -10.19 -1.78
C GLY A 100 -15.70 -9.54 -2.63
N VAL A 101 -14.61 -9.08 -2.01
CA VAL A 101 -13.42 -8.62 -2.76
C VAL A 101 -12.80 -9.81 -3.49
N LYS A 102 -12.55 -9.65 -4.80
CA LYS A 102 -12.05 -10.71 -5.69
C LYS A 102 -10.57 -10.57 -5.99
N HIS A 103 -10.11 -9.33 -6.18
CA HIS A 103 -8.75 -8.99 -6.61
C HIS A 103 -8.07 -8.12 -5.57
N PHE A 104 -6.82 -8.41 -5.30
CA PHE A 104 -6.07 -7.80 -4.22
C PHE A 104 -4.81 -7.13 -4.71
N GLY A 105 -4.47 -6.00 -4.09
CA GLY A 105 -3.19 -5.35 -4.19
C GLY A 105 -2.46 -5.33 -2.85
N ILE A 106 -1.15 -5.26 -2.90
CA ILE A 106 -0.30 -5.01 -1.74
C ILE A 106 0.42 -3.71 -1.97
N HIS A 107 0.41 -2.85 -0.97
CA HIS A 107 1.12 -1.56 -0.99
C HIS A 107 2.06 -1.47 0.21
N SER A 108 3.22 -0.87 0.03
CA SER A 108 4.10 -0.50 1.14
C SER A 108 4.82 0.81 0.84
N PHE A 109 4.91 1.67 1.86
CA PHE A 109 5.63 2.93 1.78
C PHE A 109 6.42 3.13 3.07
N LEU A 110 7.73 2.85 3.03
CA LEU A 110 8.59 2.76 4.20
C LEU A 110 9.66 3.84 4.25
N ALA A 111 9.93 4.51 3.13
CA ALA A 111 10.98 5.52 3.08
C ALA A 111 10.58 6.69 2.21
N SER A 112 11.16 7.84 2.51
CA SER A 112 11.04 9.07 1.73
C SER A 112 12.44 9.60 1.45
N ASN A 113 12.64 10.15 0.23
CA ASN A 113 13.92 10.69 -0.23
C ASN A 113 15.09 9.69 -0.13
N THR A 114 14.85 8.46 -0.54
CA THR A 114 15.87 7.41 -0.56
C THR A 114 16.83 7.63 -1.72
N VAL A 115 18.11 7.77 -1.42
CA VAL A 115 19.19 7.97 -2.40
C VAL A 115 20.00 6.69 -2.68
N SER A 116 19.46 5.52 -2.29
CA SER A 116 20.05 4.21 -2.52
C SER A 116 19.14 3.35 -3.42
N ASN A 117 19.73 2.78 -4.48
CA ASN A 117 19.03 1.84 -5.35
C ASN A 117 18.76 0.48 -4.68
N GLU A 118 19.41 0.15 -3.58
CA GLU A 118 19.22 -1.12 -2.86
C GLU A 118 17.86 -1.22 -2.15
N TYR A 119 17.22 -0.08 -1.86
CA TYR A 119 15.93 -0.03 -1.18
C TYR A 119 14.83 -0.76 -1.96
N TYR A 120 14.68 -0.47 -3.24
CA TYR A 120 13.55 -0.98 -4.03
C TYR A 120 13.63 -2.49 -4.28
N PRO A 121 14.75 -3.08 -4.66
CA PRO A 121 14.88 -4.54 -4.76
C PRO A 121 14.61 -5.26 -3.44
N THR A 122 15.06 -4.70 -2.32
CA THR A 122 14.83 -5.27 -0.99
C THR A 122 13.35 -5.22 -0.62
N LEU A 123 12.69 -4.08 -0.82
CA LEU A 123 11.25 -3.95 -0.60
C LEU A 123 10.46 -4.87 -1.51
N ALA A 124 10.81 -4.92 -2.79
CA ALA A 124 10.15 -5.78 -3.76
C ALA A 124 10.22 -7.25 -3.35
N LYS A 125 11.40 -7.73 -2.93
CA LYS A 125 11.58 -9.10 -2.43
C LYS A 125 10.62 -9.40 -1.27
N ILE A 126 10.58 -8.54 -0.26
CA ILE A 126 9.69 -8.71 0.90
C ILE A 126 8.22 -8.79 0.46
N LEU A 127 7.80 -7.90 -0.44
CA LEU A 127 6.41 -7.88 -0.89
C LEU A 127 6.05 -9.05 -1.81
N PHE A 128 6.98 -9.55 -2.62
CA PHE A 128 6.76 -10.76 -3.42
C PHE A 128 6.65 -12.01 -2.54
N GLU A 129 7.51 -12.15 -1.52
CA GLU A 129 7.41 -13.23 -0.55
C GLU A 129 6.09 -13.19 0.21
N LEU A 130 5.67 -12.00 0.67
CA LEU A 130 4.37 -11.78 1.29
C LEU A 130 3.21 -12.12 0.35
N ALA A 131 3.30 -11.76 -0.93
CA ALA A 131 2.25 -12.06 -1.91
C ALA A 131 2.06 -13.58 -2.08
N VAL A 132 3.15 -14.34 -2.14
CA VAL A 132 3.08 -15.81 -2.18
C VAL A 132 2.41 -16.35 -0.93
N GLU A 133 2.81 -15.88 0.23
CA GLU A 133 2.25 -16.30 1.52
C GLU A 133 0.75 -15.96 1.64
N LEU A 134 0.34 -14.74 1.29
CA LEU A 134 -1.06 -14.32 1.31
C LEU A 134 -1.91 -15.17 0.36
N ARG A 135 -1.43 -15.44 -0.85
CA ARG A 135 -2.11 -16.34 -1.77
C ARG A 135 -2.30 -17.73 -1.14
N ASP A 136 -1.25 -18.28 -0.55
CA ASP A 136 -1.27 -19.66 -0.02
C ASP A 136 -2.13 -19.77 1.23
N LYS A 137 -2.11 -18.74 2.11
CA LYS A 137 -2.90 -18.74 3.37
C LYS A 137 -4.36 -18.32 3.22
N THR A 138 -4.66 -17.47 2.23
CA THR A 138 -6.00 -16.87 2.10
C THR A 138 -6.69 -17.23 0.78
N GLY A 139 -5.96 -17.76 -0.20
CA GLY A 139 -6.45 -17.98 -1.54
C GLY A 139 -6.80 -16.68 -2.26
N ALA A 140 -6.13 -15.56 -1.92
CA ALA A 140 -6.35 -14.26 -2.55
C ALA A 140 -5.76 -14.23 -3.95
N ASP A 141 -6.48 -13.60 -4.88
CA ASP A 141 -6.01 -13.34 -6.24
C ASP A 141 -5.28 -11.98 -6.27
N ILE A 142 -3.96 -12.01 -6.10
CA ILE A 142 -3.14 -10.80 -6.06
C ILE A 142 -2.81 -10.34 -7.47
N LYS A 143 -3.24 -9.14 -7.82
CA LYS A 143 -3.10 -8.56 -9.17
C LYS A 143 -1.95 -7.58 -9.30
N PHE A 144 -1.58 -6.90 -8.23
CA PHE A 144 -0.49 -5.93 -8.28
C PHE A 144 0.22 -5.76 -6.94
N ILE A 145 1.44 -5.30 -7.01
CA ILE A 145 2.24 -4.86 -5.88
C ILE A 145 2.69 -3.43 -6.17
N ASN A 146 2.39 -2.52 -5.25
CA ASN A 146 2.74 -1.11 -5.33
C ASN A 146 3.90 -0.83 -4.37
N LEU A 147 5.09 -0.61 -4.91
CA LEU A 147 6.29 -0.27 -4.15
C LEU A 147 6.29 1.19 -3.67
N SER A 148 5.24 1.95 -4.03
CA SER A 148 5.14 3.37 -3.71
C SER A 148 6.21 4.23 -4.42
N GLY A 149 6.58 5.31 -3.78
CA GLY A 149 7.57 6.28 -4.24
C GLY A 149 8.72 6.41 -3.26
N GLY A 150 9.16 7.65 -3.05
CA GLY A 150 10.24 7.94 -2.12
C GLY A 150 11.62 7.97 -2.77
N VAL A 151 11.69 7.92 -4.11
CA VAL A 151 12.95 8.12 -4.86
C VAL A 151 13.53 9.46 -4.50
N GLY A 152 14.75 9.44 -3.96
CA GLY A 152 15.43 10.62 -3.48
C GLY A 152 16.10 11.42 -4.58
N VAL A 153 16.27 12.69 -4.30
CA VAL A 153 17.06 13.60 -5.09
C VAL A 153 18.30 14.04 -4.30
N ALA A 154 19.38 14.31 -5.01
CA ALA A 154 20.59 14.86 -4.40
C ALA A 154 20.34 16.32 -4.01
N TYR A 155 20.36 16.63 -2.71
CA TYR A 155 20.27 18.00 -2.21
C TYR A 155 21.63 18.67 -1.98
N LYS A 156 22.70 17.88 -1.97
CA LYS A 156 24.07 18.34 -1.73
C LYS A 156 25.00 17.89 -2.85
N PRO A 157 26.04 18.65 -3.20
CA PRO A 157 26.97 18.32 -4.29
C PRO A 157 27.69 16.98 -4.11
N GLU A 158 27.88 16.54 -2.87
CA GLU A 158 28.56 15.27 -2.52
C GLU A 158 27.62 14.05 -2.58
N GLN A 159 26.32 14.25 -2.74
CA GLN A 159 25.34 13.15 -2.90
C GLN A 159 25.29 12.69 -4.35
N THR A 160 25.28 11.40 -4.55
CA THR A 160 25.04 10.80 -5.87
C THR A 160 23.53 10.63 -6.08
N PRO A 161 22.93 11.16 -7.16
CA PRO A 161 21.52 10.91 -7.47
C PRO A 161 21.29 9.43 -7.78
N ASN A 162 20.05 8.98 -7.53
CA ASN A 162 19.64 7.64 -7.95
C ASN A 162 19.69 7.51 -9.47
N ASP A 163 20.18 6.40 -9.96
CA ASP A 163 20.03 5.99 -11.35
C ASP A 163 18.71 5.24 -11.49
N ILE A 164 17.72 5.88 -12.11
CA ILE A 164 16.38 5.32 -12.31
C ILE A 164 16.36 4.26 -13.42
N ALA A 165 17.42 4.18 -14.22
CA ALA A 165 17.54 3.22 -15.33
C ALA A 165 18.13 1.86 -14.90
N VAL A 166 18.64 1.77 -13.67
CA VAL A 166 19.14 0.55 -13.02
C VAL A 166 18.07 0.00 -12.09
#